data_5d6fc930e6ecacb9218377934c61bae5
#
_entry.id   5d6fc930e6ecacb9218377934c61bae5
#
_cell.length_a   1.000
_cell.length_b   1.000
_cell.length_c   1.000
_cell.angle_alpha   90.00
_cell.angle_beta   90.00
_cell.angle_gamma   90.00
#
_symmetry.space_group_name_H-M   'P 1'
#
loop_
_entity.id
_entity.type
_entity.pdbx_description
1 polymer ?
#
loop_
_entity_poly.entity_id
_entity_poly.type
_entity_poly.pdbx_seq_one_letter_code
_entity_poly.pdbx_strand_id
1 'polypeptide(L)'
;MYKRQILDQTIFYPEAGGQPGDKGKIIIGNEQIDVLDTRYVNNEIIHVLENISNLSVDDEIECKIDWERRFNIMQVHTTLHLLCSLISAPVTGGQINENKGRLDFDLESKPNKEEILEGLNNLIKQNYEVSISSISETELDEKPDLVRTMAVQPPRGKGEIRMIDIGKGVDYQPCGGTHVNNTSEIREVKKIKVENKGRMNKRVIVDFL
;
A
#
# COMPACT_ATOMS: atom_id res chain seq x y z
N MET A 1 7.51 22.35 -16.89
CA MET A 1 7.10 21.10 -17.59
C MET A 1 7.82 19.97 -16.88
N TYR A 2 7.09 19.05 -16.22
CA TYR A 2 7.70 17.94 -15.51
C TYR A 2 8.48 17.03 -16.47
N LYS A 3 9.61 16.52 -16.02
CA LYS A 3 10.44 15.59 -16.76
C LYS A 3 10.24 14.16 -16.25
N ARG A 4 10.44 13.18 -17.10
CA ARG A 4 10.23 11.76 -16.81
C ARG A 4 11.53 11.03 -17.02
N GLN A 5 11.92 10.22 -16.02
CA GLN A 5 13.16 9.45 -16.04
C GLN A 5 12.87 7.97 -15.77
N ILE A 6 13.54 7.10 -16.52
CA ILE A 6 13.59 5.67 -16.28
C ILE A 6 14.98 5.36 -15.71
N LEU A 7 15.04 4.50 -14.70
CA LEU A 7 16.26 3.98 -14.10
C LEU A 7 16.36 2.48 -14.38
N ASP A 8 17.57 1.95 -14.48
CA ASP A 8 17.83 0.52 -14.61
C ASP A 8 17.42 -0.24 -13.34
N GLN A 9 17.62 0.39 -12.16
CA GLN A 9 17.18 -0.09 -10.85
C GLN A 9 16.58 1.05 -10.05
N THR A 10 15.59 0.75 -9.20
CA THR A 10 14.98 1.77 -8.35
C THR A 10 14.48 1.21 -7.03
N ILE A 11 14.64 2.03 -5.96
CA ILE A 11 14.04 1.79 -4.65
C ILE A 11 12.69 2.51 -4.48
N PHE A 12 12.30 3.36 -5.45
CA PHE A 12 11.04 4.09 -5.43
C PHE A 12 9.89 3.16 -5.79
N TYR A 13 8.89 3.08 -4.91
CA TYR A 13 7.65 2.36 -5.17
C TYR A 13 6.78 3.15 -6.18
N PRO A 14 6.41 2.56 -7.31
CA PRO A 14 5.48 3.20 -8.24
C PRO A 14 4.04 3.10 -7.76
N GLU A 15 3.23 4.12 -8.02
CA GLU A 15 1.80 4.11 -7.69
C GLU A 15 1.11 2.84 -8.21
N ALA A 16 0.53 2.05 -7.29
CA ALA A 16 -0.20 0.82 -7.61
C ALA A 16 -1.13 0.42 -6.47
N GLY A 17 -2.23 -0.30 -6.78
CA GLY A 17 -3.10 -0.91 -5.78
C GLY A 17 -3.73 0.06 -4.78
N GLY A 18 -3.88 1.33 -5.13
CA GLY A 18 -4.39 2.38 -4.23
C GLY A 18 -3.34 2.99 -3.30
N GLN A 19 -2.09 2.49 -3.34
CA GLN A 19 -0.95 3.11 -2.67
C GLN A 19 -0.29 4.13 -3.60
N PRO A 20 -0.06 5.38 -3.17
CA PRO A 20 0.61 6.41 -3.98
C PRO A 20 2.09 6.07 -4.20
N GLY A 21 2.64 6.57 -5.29
CA GLY A 21 4.05 6.45 -5.62
C GLY A 21 4.94 7.19 -4.63
N ASP A 22 6.18 6.74 -4.51
CA ASP A 22 7.16 7.39 -3.66
C ASP A 22 7.59 8.74 -4.19
N LYS A 23 8.04 9.56 -3.26
CA LYS A 23 8.77 10.79 -3.45
C LYS A 23 10.16 10.69 -2.85
N GLY A 24 11.02 11.63 -3.18
CA GLY A 24 12.36 11.68 -2.64
C GLY A 24 13.30 12.46 -3.52
N LYS A 25 14.54 12.00 -3.67
CA LYS A 25 15.58 12.69 -4.43
C LYS A 25 16.41 11.71 -5.25
N ILE A 26 16.87 12.19 -6.39
CA ILE A 26 18.00 11.64 -7.15
C ILE A 26 19.20 12.55 -6.88
N ILE A 27 20.35 11.95 -6.58
CA ILE A 27 21.59 12.66 -6.28
C ILE A 27 22.61 12.27 -7.35
N ILE A 28 23.19 13.27 -7.98
CA ILE A 28 24.28 13.13 -8.95
C ILE A 28 25.42 14.09 -8.60
N GLY A 29 26.57 13.59 -8.21
CA GLY A 29 27.65 14.40 -7.68
C GLY A 29 27.19 15.23 -6.47
N ASN A 30 27.18 16.55 -6.62
CA ASN A 30 26.72 17.49 -5.57
C ASN A 30 25.29 18.00 -5.79
N GLU A 31 24.61 17.59 -6.86
CA GLU A 31 23.27 18.04 -7.16
C GLU A 31 22.22 17.09 -6.58
N GLN A 32 21.10 17.67 -6.16
CA GLN A 32 19.91 16.95 -5.71
C GLN A 32 18.71 17.39 -6.55
N ILE A 33 18.03 16.42 -7.12
CA ILE A 33 16.84 16.61 -7.96
C ILE A 33 15.65 15.96 -7.28
N ASP A 34 14.58 16.73 -7.05
CA ASP A 34 13.40 16.22 -6.39
C ASP A 34 12.61 15.25 -7.31
N VAL A 35 12.30 14.06 -6.77
CA VAL A 35 11.35 13.11 -7.32
C VAL A 35 9.98 13.42 -6.73
N LEU A 36 9.11 14.00 -7.55
CA LEU A 36 7.79 14.48 -7.13
C LEU A 36 6.76 13.36 -7.08
N ASP A 37 6.97 12.29 -7.85
CA ASP A 37 6.09 11.15 -7.94
C ASP A 37 6.78 9.99 -8.66
N THR A 38 6.32 8.75 -8.41
CA THR A 38 6.77 7.54 -9.10
C THR A 38 5.55 6.74 -9.54
N ARG A 39 5.47 6.37 -10.82
CA ARG A 39 4.29 5.69 -11.38
C ARG A 39 4.65 4.76 -12.53
N TYR A 40 3.74 3.85 -12.86
CA TYR A 40 3.83 3.07 -14.09
C TYR A 40 3.32 3.86 -15.31
N VAL A 41 4.07 3.79 -16.40
CA VAL A 41 3.63 4.23 -17.73
C VAL A 41 4.11 3.18 -18.72
N ASN A 42 3.22 2.53 -19.46
CA ASN A 42 3.54 1.47 -20.43
C ASN A 42 4.40 0.33 -19.82
N ASN A 43 4.09 -0.09 -18.61
CA ASN A 43 4.83 -1.10 -17.81
C ASN A 43 6.25 -0.69 -17.38
N GLU A 44 6.66 0.54 -17.59
CA GLU A 44 7.93 1.09 -17.10
C GLU A 44 7.70 1.94 -15.86
N ILE A 45 8.65 1.90 -14.92
CA ILE A 45 8.64 2.76 -13.73
C ILE A 45 9.20 4.12 -14.09
N ILE A 46 8.35 5.14 -14.02
CA ILE A 46 8.69 6.52 -14.36
C ILE A 46 8.82 7.35 -13.08
N HIS A 47 9.98 7.99 -12.92
CA HIS A 47 10.23 8.99 -11.89
C HIS A 47 9.91 10.37 -12.46
N VAL A 48 8.97 11.08 -11.85
CA VAL A 48 8.58 12.42 -12.23
C VAL A 48 9.46 13.43 -11.51
N LEU A 49 10.35 14.09 -12.23
CA LEU A 49 11.34 15.02 -11.68
C LEU A 49 10.90 16.46 -11.83
N GLU A 50 11.31 17.31 -10.90
CA GLU A 50 11.08 18.75 -10.99
C GLU A 50 11.84 19.34 -12.18
N ASN A 51 13.11 18.97 -12.34
CA ASN A 51 13.94 19.33 -13.51
C ASN A 51 14.94 18.21 -13.83
N ILE A 52 15.61 18.28 -15.01
CA ILE A 52 16.64 17.33 -15.44
C ILE A 52 17.82 18.04 -16.12
N SER A 53 18.12 19.29 -15.73
CA SER A 53 19.08 20.13 -16.47
C SER A 53 20.46 19.47 -16.61
N ASN A 54 20.85 18.61 -15.66
CA ASN A 54 22.19 18.03 -15.61
C ASN A 54 22.19 16.49 -15.57
N LEU A 55 21.08 15.84 -15.94
CA LEU A 55 20.97 14.39 -16.05
C LEU A 55 21.15 13.95 -17.51
N SER A 56 22.05 13.03 -17.74
CA SER A 56 22.29 12.34 -19.02
C SER A 56 21.97 10.85 -18.90
N VAL A 57 21.80 10.20 -20.04
CA VAL A 57 21.71 8.74 -20.08
C VAL A 57 23.07 8.15 -19.67
N ASP A 58 23.04 7.04 -18.94
CA ASP A 58 24.21 6.32 -18.37
C ASP A 58 24.92 7.05 -17.21
N ASP A 59 24.33 8.13 -16.67
CA ASP A 59 24.83 8.71 -15.43
C ASP A 59 24.58 7.77 -14.25
N GLU A 60 25.60 7.61 -13.40
CA GLU A 60 25.49 6.92 -12.12
C GLU A 60 24.86 7.87 -11.08
N ILE A 61 23.79 7.44 -10.44
CA ILE A 61 23.01 8.25 -9.50
C ILE A 61 22.78 7.51 -8.19
N GLU A 62 22.56 8.26 -7.11
CA GLU A 62 22.06 7.74 -5.85
C GLU A 62 20.57 8.08 -5.71
N CYS A 63 19.77 7.10 -5.30
CA CYS A 63 18.34 7.26 -5.03
C CYS A 63 18.09 7.37 -3.52
N LYS A 64 17.38 8.42 -3.09
CA LYS A 64 16.99 8.63 -1.70
C LYS A 64 15.49 8.88 -1.60
N ILE A 65 14.75 7.90 -1.06
CA ILE A 65 13.31 8.07 -0.84
C ILE A 65 13.03 8.98 0.37
N ASP A 66 11.88 9.65 0.35
CA ASP A 66 11.29 10.28 1.53
C ASP A 66 10.79 9.18 2.47
N TRP A 67 11.67 8.78 3.41
CA TRP A 67 11.41 7.65 4.30
C TRP A 67 10.27 7.91 5.26
N GLU A 68 10.13 9.12 5.78
CA GLU A 68 9.04 9.46 6.69
C GLU A 68 7.69 9.28 6.00
N ARG A 69 7.56 9.80 4.78
CA ARG A 69 6.37 9.61 3.96
C ARG A 69 6.12 8.14 3.64
N ARG A 70 7.14 7.38 3.19
CA ARG A 70 7.05 5.95 2.91
C ARG A 70 6.58 5.18 4.15
N PHE A 71 7.18 5.43 5.30
CA PHE A 71 6.85 4.74 6.54
C PHE A 71 5.42 5.04 7.01
N ASN A 72 4.96 6.28 6.88
CA ASN A 72 3.57 6.64 7.17
C ASN A 72 2.58 5.89 6.27
N ILE A 73 2.89 5.76 4.97
CA ILE A 73 2.09 4.99 4.02
C ILE A 73 2.08 3.49 4.39
N MET A 74 3.23 2.92 4.77
CA MET A 74 3.34 1.52 5.21
C MET A 74 2.47 1.23 6.43
N GLN A 75 2.44 2.13 7.42
CA GLN A 75 1.58 2.01 8.59
C GLN A 75 0.10 1.99 8.21
N VAL A 76 -0.33 2.94 7.37
CA VAL A 76 -1.72 3.00 6.88
C VAL A 76 -2.05 1.72 6.11
N HIS A 77 -1.18 1.28 5.20
CA HIS A 77 -1.43 0.10 4.37
C HIS A 77 -1.59 -1.16 5.24
N THR A 78 -0.67 -1.40 6.16
CA THR A 78 -0.77 -2.55 7.06
C THR A 78 -2.03 -2.48 7.94
N THR A 79 -2.45 -1.28 8.37
CA THR A 79 -3.71 -1.11 9.12
C THR A 79 -4.94 -1.46 8.27
N LEU A 80 -4.93 -1.19 6.95
CA LEU A 80 -6.03 -1.61 6.08
C LEU A 80 -6.10 -3.13 5.93
N HIS A 81 -4.96 -3.84 5.98
CA HIS A 81 -4.93 -5.30 6.07
C HIS A 81 -5.55 -5.81 7.39
N LEU A 82 -5.18 -5.20 8.53
CA LEU A 82 -5.82 -5.50 9.81
C LEU A 82 -7.33 -5.19 9.80
N LEU A 83 -7.76 -4.16 9.07
CA LEU A 83 -9.18 -3.87 8.90
C LEU A 83 -9.91 -4.99 8.14
N CYS A 84 -9.27 -5.61 7.16
CA CYS A 84 -9.82 -6.79 6.46
C CYS A 84 -10.00 -8.00 7.37
N SER A 85 -9.18 -8.17 8.42
CA SER A 85 -9.36 -9.24 9.41
C SER A 85 -10.57 -9.01 10.34
N LEU A 86 -10.93 -7.75 10.58
CA LEU A 86 -12.09 -7.39 11.41
C LEU A 86 -13.41 -7.38 10.64
N ILE A 87 -13.36 -7.17 9.32
CA ILE A 87 -14.54 -7.08 8.47
C ILE A 87 -14.48 -8.18 7.41
N SER A 88 -15.25 -9.26 7.62
CA SER A 88 -15.30 -10.39 6.71
C SER A 88 -16.25 -10.11 5.53
N ALA A 89 -15.83 -9.21 4.63
CA ALA A 89 -16.58 -8.85 3.42
C ALA A 89 -15.61 -8.55 2.26
N PRO A 90 -16.04 -8.73 0.99
CA PRO A 90 -15.24 -8.36 -0.16
C PRO A 90 -14.94 -6.87 -0.19
N VAL A 91 -13.73 -6.51 -0.61
CA VAL A 91 -13.27 -5.13 -0.78
C VAL A 91 -13.54 -4.67 -2.21
N THR A 92 -14.38 -3.66 -2.38
CA THR A 92 -14.77 -3.11 -3.68
C THR A 92 -13.90 -1.94 -4.13
N GLY A 93 -13.07 -1.40 -3.24
CA GLY A 93 -12.13 -0.32 -3.54
C GLY A 93 -11.29 0.08 -2.34
N GLY A 94 -10.15 0.69 -2.58
CA GLY A 94 -9.23 1.14 -1.55
C GLY A 94 -8.46 2.39 -1.95
N GLN A 95 -7.96 3.12 -0.96
CA GLN A 95 -7.04 4.24 -1.17
C GLN A 95 -6.20 4.45 0.08
N ILE A 96 -4.92 4.71 -0.12
CA ILE A 96 -3.93 4.93 0.92
C ILE A 96 -3.34 6.33 0.76
N ASN A 97 -3.17 7.03 1.87
CA ASN A 97 -2.42 8.27 1.98
C ASN A 97 -1.55 8.22 3.26
N GLU A 98 -0.74 9.24 3.51
CA GLU A 98 0.25 9.25 4.61
C GLU A 98 -0.34 9.12 6.02
N ASN A 99 -1.54 9.67 6.26
CA ASN A 99 -2.17 9.68 7.57
C ASN A 99 -3.57 9.08 7.58
N LYS A 100 -4.02 8.61 6.42
CA LYS A 100 -5.40 8.19 6.24
C LYS A 100 -5.52 7.15 5.14
N GLY A 101 -6.29 6.12 5.41
CA GLY A 101 -6.64 5.11 4.43
C GLY A 101 -8.13 4.83 4.42
N ARG A 102 -8.63 4.22 3.35
CA ARG A 102 -9.99 3.76 3.27
C ARG A 102 -10.12 2.46 2.51
N LEU A 103 -11.06 1.65 2.94
CA LEU A 103 -11.59 0.52 2.16
C LEU A 103 -13.09 0.67 2.00
N ASP A 104 -13.56 0.26 0.84
CA ASP A 104 -14.98 0.15 0.51
C ASP A 104 -15.32 -1.33 0.52
N PHE A 105 -16.30 -1.72 1.32
CA PHE A 105 -16.71 -3.12 1.50
C PHE A 105 -18.09 -3.38 0.90
N ASP A 106 -18.27 -4.56 0.32
CA ASP A 106 -19.58 -5.05 -0.10
C ASP A 106 -20.38 -5.50 1.14
N LEU A 107 -21.10 -4.56 1.72
CA LEU A 107 -21.88 -4.73 2.95
C LEU A 107 -23.24 -4.04 2.84
N GLU A 108 -24.28 -4.70 3.36
CA GLU A 108 -25.62 -4.12 3.45
C GLU A 108 -25.72 -3.11 4.62
N SER A 109 -25.22 -3.47 5.79
CA SER A 109 -25.29 -2.64 7.00
C SER A 109 -23.96 -1.97 7.32
N LYS A 110 -24.01 -0.82 8.00
CA LYS A 110 -22.81 -0.16 8.49
C LYS A 110 -22.20 -0.95 9.64
N PRO A 111 -20.89 -1.27 9.58
CA PRO A 111 -20.22 -1.85 10.72
C PRO A 111 -20.09 -0.83 11.86
N ASN A 112 -19.95 -1.31 13.08
CA ASN A 112 -19.78 -0.48 14.27
C ASN A 112 -18.39 0.14 14.28
N LYS A 113 -18.31 1.47 14.24
CA LYS A 113 -17.04 2.20 14.16
C LYS A 113 -16.23 2.14 15.47
N GLU A 114 -16.92 2.07 16.63
CA GLU A 114 -16.29 1.96 17.94
C GLU A 114 -15.60 0.59 18.10
N GLU A 115 -16.26 -0.49 17.71
CA GLU A 115 -15.70 -1.84 17.72
C GLU A 115 -14.51 -1.98 16.76
N ILE A 116 -14.61 -1.35 15.58
CA ILE A 116 -13.47 -1.32 14.62
C ILE A 116 -12.28 -0.57 15.20
N LEU A 117 -12.50 0.59 15.81
CA LEU A 117 -11.42 1.40 16.39
C LEU A 117 -10.71 0.64 17.51
N GLU A 118 -11.46 0.05 18.41
CA GLU A 118 -10.93 -0.76 19.50
C GLU A 118 -10.20 -2.00 18.97
N GLY A 119 -10.83 -2.73 18.04
CA GLY A 119 -10.25 -3.93 17.42
C GLY A 119 -8.94 -3.66 16.71
N LEU A 120 -8.85 -2.59 15.88
CA LEU A 120 -7.60 -2.21 15.21
C LEU A 120 -6.50 -1.88 16.22
N ASN A 121 -6.77 -1.05 17.23
CA ASN A 121 -5.78 -0.68 18.22
C ASN A 121 -5.35 -1.88 19.11
N ASN A 122 -6.23 -2.85 19.34
CA ASN A 122 -5.88 -4.09 20.00
C ASN A 122 -4.96 -4.96 19.12
N LEU A 123 -5.26 -5.13 17.82
CA LEU A 123 -4.40 -5.87 16.89
C LEU A 123 -3.01 -5.22 16.72
N ILE A 124 -2.94 -3.89 16.67
CA ILE A 124 -1.68 -3.14 16.64
C ILE A 124 -0.81 -3.48 17.86
N LYS A 125 -1.39 -3.52 19.07
CA LYS A 125 -0.69 -3.79 20.32
C LYS A 125 -0.22 -5.24 20.46
N GLN A 126 -0.75 -6.18 19.67
CA GLN A 126 -0.34 -7.60 19.72
C GLN A 126 1.08 -7.85 19.22
N ASN A 127 1.73 -6.86 18.58
CA ASN A 127 3.09 -6.97 18.09
C ASN A 127 3.27 -8.13 17.09
N TYR A 128 2.35 -8.27 16.17
CA TYR A 128 2.41 -9.30 15.14
C TYR A 128 3.53 -9.02 14.12
N GLU A 129 4.27 -10.05 13.78
CA GLU A 129 5.19 -10.03 12.65
C GLU A 129 4.42 -9.89 11.33
N VAL A 130 4.95 -9.10 10.42
CA VAL A 130 4.47 -8.97 9.04
C VAL A 130 5.50 -9.59 8.12
N SER A 131 5.17 -10.75 7.57
CA SER A 131 6.08 -11.50 6.71
C SER A 131 5.65 -11.50 5.25
N ILE A 132 6.64 -11.68 4.37
CA ILE A 132 6.44 -11.76 2.94
C ILE A 132 6.75 -13.18 2.50
N SER A 133 5.84 -13.77 1.74
CA SER A 133 6.02 -15.07 1.08
C SER A 133 5.55 -15.00 -0.36
N SER A 134 5.68 -16.08 -1.10
CA SER A 134 5.07 -16.24 -2.42
C SER A 134 4.34 -17.58 -2.53
N ILE A 135 3.31 -17.59 -3.36
CA ILE A 135 2.60 -18.80 -3.79
C ILE A 135 2.56 -18.83 -5.32
N SER A 136 2.37 -20.00 -5.90
CA SER A 136 2.19 -20.10 -7.35
C SER A 136 0.84 -19.52 -7.78
N GLU A 137 0.74 -19.10 -9.05
CA GLU A 137 -0.54 -18.67 -9.63
C GLU A 137 -1.59 -19.78 -9.58
N THR A 138 -1.17 -21.05 -9.75
CA THR A 138 -2.04 -22.23 -9.64
C THR A 138 -2.58 -22.39 -8.22
N GLU A 139 -1.72 -22.23 -7.22
CA GLU A 139 -2.16 -22.31 -5.82
C GLU A 139 -3.16 -21.21 -5.46
N LEU A 140 -2.97 -19.98 -6.01
CA LEU A 140 -3.95 -18.91 -5.83
C LEU A 140 -5.28 -19.22 -6.49
N ASP A 141 -5.28 -19.86 -7.68
CA ASP A 141 -6.51 -20.26 -8.38
C ASP A 141 -7.29 -21.33 -7.61
N GLU A 142 -6.61 -22.20 -6.86
CA GLU A 142 -7.22 -23.18 -5.96
C GLU A 142 -7.78 -22.55 -4.67
N LYS A 143 -7.33 -21.34 -4.31
CA LYS A 143 -7.71 -20.64 -3.08
C LYS A 143 -8.22 -19.21 -3.38
N PRO A 144 -9.32 -19.06 -4.15
CA PRO A 144 -9.82 -17.74 -4.58
C PRO A 144 -10.18 -16.81 -3.40
N ASP A 145 -10.52 -17.37 -2.24
CA ASP A 145 -10.87 -16.60 -1.03
C ASP A 145 -9.70 -15.79 -0.46
N LEU A 146 -8.46 -16.07 -0.87
CA LEU A 146 -7.31 -15.25 -0.51
C LEU A 146 -7.35 -13.87 -1.19
N VAL A 147 -8.07 -13.71 -2.30
CA VAL A 147 -8.22 -12.45 -3.00
C VAL A 147 -9.42 -11.69 -2.45
N ARG A 148 -9.17 -10.85 -1.45
CA ARG A 148 -10.21 -10.03 -0.81
C ARG A 148 -10.69 -8.87 -1.68
N THR A 149 -9.85 -8.39 -2.59
CA THR A 149 -10.13 -7.21 -3.42
C THR A 149 -10.79 -7.59 -4.74
N MET A 150 -11.98 -7.06 -5.00
CA MET A 150 -12.71 -7.26 -6.27
C MET A 150 -12.18 -6.37 -7.40
N ALA A 151 -11.70 -5.17 -7.06
CA ALA A 151 -11.31 -4.15 -8.03
C ALA A 151 -9.86 -4.29 -8.54
N VAL A 152 -8.98 -4.89 -7.76
CA VAL A 152 -7.55 -5.03 -8.10
C VAL A 152 -7.19 -6.50 -8.06
N GLN A 153 -6.87 -7.07 -9.22
CA GLN A 153 -6.37 -8.44 -9.29
C GLN A 153 -4.86 -8.45 -8.98
N PRO A 154 -4.35 -9.50 -8.31
CA PRO A 154 -2.92 -9.68 -8.14
C PRO A 154 -2.20 -9.69 -9.49
N PRO A 155 -0.99 -9.10 -9.59
CA PRO A 155 -0.19 -9.18 -10.81
C PRO A 155 0.07 -10.64 -11.19
N ARG A 156 -0.22 -11.01 -12.45
CA ARG A 156 -0.02 -12.37 -12.99
C ARG A 156 1.02 -12.37 -14.10
N GLY A 157 1.44 -13.55 -14.52
CA GLY A 157 2.36 -13.74 -15.64
C GLY A 157 3.84 -13.79 -15.25
N LYS A 158 4.15 -13.84 -13.95
CA LYS A 158 5.51 -14.05 -13.41
C LYS A 158 5.66 -15.42 -12.72
N GLY A 159 4.60 -16.23 -12.69
CA GLY A 159 4.58 -17.57 -12.08
C GLY A 159 4.38 -17.55 -10.56
N GLU A 160 4.73 -16.47 -9.88
CA GLU A 160 4.60 -16.32 -8.42
C GLU A 160 3.82 -15.07 -8.05
N ILE A 161 3.01 -15.20 -7.02
CA ILE A 161 2.20 -14.13 -6.42
C ILE A 161 2.77 -13.82 -5.03
N ARG A 162 3.14 -12.55 -4.81
CA ARG A 162 3.61 -12.08 -3.52
C ARG A 162 2.45 -12.02 -2.52
N MET A 163 2.67 -12.62 -1.35
CA MET A 163 1.72 -12.69 -0.24
C MET A 163 2.23 -11.88 0.95
N ILE A 164 1.31 -11.25 1.65
CA ILE A 164 1.55 -10.64 2.96
C ILE A 164 0.82 -11.48 4.00
N ASP A 165 1.56 -11.90 5.03
CA ASP A 165 1.05 -12.61 6.20
C ASP A 165 1.28 -11.76 7.45
N ILE A 166 0.20 -11.45 8.16
CA ILE A 166 0.25 -10.75 9.45
C ILE A 166 -0.14 -11.73 10.55
N GLY A 167 0.78 -11.93 11.50
CA GLY A 167 0.51 -12.68 12.72
C GLY A 167 0.16 -14.16 12.48
N LYS A 168 0.72 -14.77 11.41
CA LYS A 168 0.49 -16.17 11.03
C LYS A 168 -0.99 -16.49 10.85
N GLY A 169 -1.66 -15.70 10.02
CA GLY A 169 -3.03 -15.92 9.63
C GLY A 169 -4.06 -14.97 10.24
N VAL A 170 -3.65 -13.91 10.93
CA VAL A 170 -4.56 -12.80 11.28
C VAL A 170 -5.08 -12.13 10.01
N ASP A 171 -4.18 -11.88 9.04
CA ASP A 171 -4.52 -11.54 7.67
C ASP A 171 -3.50 -12.18 6.72
N TYR A 172 -3.98 -12.85 5.67
CA TYR A 172 -3.14 -13.47 4.65
C TYR A 172 -3.76 -13.27 3.27
N GLN A 173 -3.12 -12.39 2.46
CA GLN A 173 -3.66 -12.06 1.14
C GLN A 173 -2.57 -11.58 0.17
N PRO A 174 -2.83 -11.66 -1.16
CA PRO A 174 -1.94 -11.11 -2.18
C PRO A 174 -1.81 -9.60 -2.04
N CYS A 175 -0.59 -9.10 -1.97
CA CYS A 175 -0.35 -7.65 -1.97
C CYS A 175 1.04 -7.30 -2.51
N GLY A 176 1.08 -6.35 -3.46
CA GLY A 176 2.31 -5.79 -4.03
C GLY A 176 2.82 -4.53 -3.33
N GLY A 177 2.10 -4.01 -2.34
CA GLY A 177 2.44 -2.75 -1.69
C GLY A 177 3.52 -2.88 -0.60
N THR A 178 3.76 -1.77 0.09
CA THR A 178 4.77 -1.72 1.15
C THR A 178 4.12 -1.78 2.53
N HIS A 179 4.75 -2.52 3.45
CA HIS A 179 4.25 -2.79 4.79
C HIS A 179 5.32 -2.56 5.85
N VAL A 180 4.92 -2.30 7.09
CA VAL A 180 5.80 -2.35 8.27
C VAL A 180 6.23 -3.80 8.52
N ASN A 181 7.33 -4.01 9.27
CA ASN A 181 7.78 -5.37 9.60
C ASN A 181 7.02 -5.95 10.81
N ASN A 182 6.41 -5.08 11.61
CA ASN A 182 5.68 -5.46 12.79
C ASN A 182 4.53 -4.51 13.08
N THR A 183 3.40 -5.01 13.59
CA THR A 183 2.25 -4.16 13.89
C THR A 183 2.51 -3.13 14.97
N SER A 184 3.46 -3.37 15.88
CA SER A 184 3.88 -2.38 16.90
C SER A 184 4.53 -1.12 16.32
N GLU A 185 4.96 -1.14 15.06
CA GLU A 185 5.45 0.04 14.35
C GLU A 185 4.32 0.99 13.90
N ILE A 186 3.07 0.53 13.99
CA ILE A 186 1.90 1.31 13.59
C ILE A 186 1.50 2.25 14.73
N ARG A 187 1.32 3.52 14.41
CA ARG A 187 0.75 4.51 15.32
C ARG A 187 -0.67 4.13 15.73
N GLU A 188 -1.11 4.59 16.88
CA GLU A 188 -2.50 4.43 17.30
C GLU A 188 -3.47 5.08 16.29
N VAL A 189 -4.47 4.32 15.87
CA VAL A 189 -5.58 4.85 15.07
C VAL A 189 -6.42 5.77 15.94
N LYS A 190 -6.63 7.01 15.50
CA LYS A 190 -7.35 8.02 16.28
C LYS A 190 -8.84 8.06 15.99
N LYS A 191 -9.23 7.70 14.75
CA LYS A 191 -10.61 7.87 14.33
C LYS A 191 -11.00 6.87 13.23
N ILE A 192 -12.20 6.33 13.37
CA ILE A 192 -12.89 5.58 12.32
C ILE A 192 -14.11 6.36 11.88
N LYS A 193 -14.28 6.48 10.55
CA LYS A 193 -15.48 7.03 9.94
C LYS A 193 -16.12 6.00 9.01
N VAL A 194 -17.42 5.78 9.14
CA VAL A 194 -18.17 4.87 8.28
C VAL A 194 -19.18 5.65 7.45
N GLU A 195 -19.04 5.57 6.13
CA GLU A 195 -19.91 6.25 5.17
C GLU A 195 -20.74 5.25 4.36
N ASN A 196 -21.96 5.62 4.04
CA ASN A 196 -22.79 4.87 3.10
C ASN A 196 -22.48 5.34 1.66
N LYS A 197 -22.02 4.44 0.81
CA LYS A 197 -21.74 4.72 -0.62
C LYS A 197 -22.72 4.05 -1.57
N GLY A 198 -23.70 3.34 -1.02
CA GLY A 198 -24.73 2.64 -1.75
C GLY A 198 -25.36 1.54 -0.91
N ARG A 199 -26.39 0.87 -1.45
CA ARG A 199 -27.12 -0.19 -0.74
C ARG A 199 -26.15 -1.26 -0.21
N MET A 200 -25.27 -1.76 -1.07
CA MET A 200 -24.29 -2.82 -0.77
C MET A 200 -22.86 -2.29 -0.65
N ASN A 201 -22.65 -0.98 -0.44
CA ASN A 201 -21.30 -0.44 -0.39
C ASN A 201 -21.14 0.49 0.82
N LYS A 202 -20.24 0.09 1.73
CA LYS A 202 -19.89 0.85 2.94
C LYS A 202 -18.40 1.17 2.94
N ARG A 203 -18.11 2.45 3.06
CA ARG A 203 -16.74 2.96 3.17
C ARG A 203 -16.32 3.07 4.62
N VAL A 204 -15.22 2.42 4.97
CA VAL A 204 -14.56 2.58 6.26
C VAL A 204 -13.28 3.37 6.05
N ILE A 205 -13.15 4.46 6.78
CA ILE A 205 -12.00 5.36 6.74
C ILE A 205 -11.26 5.23 8.06
N VAL A 206 -9.97 4.96 7.97
CA VAL A 206 -9.02 4.93 9.09
C VAL A 206 -8.24 6.24 9.08
N ASP A 207 -8.17 6.93 10.21
CA ASP A 207 -7.52 8.23 10.34
C ASP A 207 -6.59 8.24 11.55
N PHE A 208 -5.37 8.70 11.36
CA PHE A 208 -4.31 8.75 12.36
C PHE A 208 -4.10 10.16 12.97
N LEU A 209 -4.89 11.14 12.53
CA LEU A 209 -4.86 12.53 13.00
C LEU A 209 -6.06 12.86 13.89
#